data_f2ffd00e5add5bf05c8f4d4d2d0bdc4a
#
_entry.id   f2ffd00e5add5bf05c8f4d4d2d0bdc4a
#
_cell.length_a   1.000
_cell.length_b   1.000
_cell.length_c   1.000
_cell.angle_alpha   90.00
_cell.angle_beta   90.00
_cell.angle_gamma   90.00
#
_symmetry.space_group_name_H-M   'P 1'
#
loop_
_entity.id
_entity.type
_entity.pdbx_description
1 polymer ?
#
loop_
_entity_poly.entity_id
_entity_poly.type
_entity_poly.pdbx_seq_one_letter_code
_entity_poly.pdbx_strand_id
1 'polypeptide(L)'
;MKERTLILIKPDAISKRLTGIIIDRIEHLGLDMKAAKVVIMTEELARKHYPHLEGKPFLQDVINFMRGDYNGIKDHRIYAFVYEGEDAISKIRTLLGPTKPENAAPDTIRGAFGYTKGDTMFNCVHASGSKEDAEREIALWFKPEEIIA
;
A
#
# COMPACT_ATOMS: atom_id res chain seq x y z
N MET A 1 5.40 -21.18 -1.30
CA MET A 1 5.23 -21.07 0.16
C MET A 1 4.09 -20.11 0.45
N LYS A 2 3.16 -20.51 1.28
CA LYS A 2 2.01 -19.68 1.65
C LYS A 2 2.43 -18.51 2.50
N GLU A 3 2.09 -17.31 2.07
CA GLU A 3 2.50 -16.06 2.71
C GLU A 3 1.31 -15.12 2.88
N ARG A 4 1.42 -14.22 3.86
CA ARG A 4 0.51 -13.08 4.02
C ARG A 4 1.26 -11.80 3.68
N THR A 5 0.54 -10.82 3.15
CA THR A 5 1.10 -9.51 2.82
C THR A 5 0.09 -8.42 3.10
N LEU A 6 0.59 -7.25 3.48
CA LEU A 6 -0.23 -6.05 3.67
C LEU A 6 -0.29 -5.25 2.38
N ILE A 7 -1.49 -4.84 2.01
CA ILE A 7 -1.73 -3.93 0.89
C ILE A 7 -2.41 -2.68 1.43
N LEU A 8 -1.91 -1.51 1.05
CA LEU A 8 -2.56 -0.22 1.35
C LEU A 8 -2.86 0.50 0.04
N ILE A 9 -4.11 0.90 -0.16
CA ILE A 9 -4.48 1.78 -1.26
C ILE A 9 -4.22 3.20 -0.78
N LYS A 10 -3.33 3.90 -1.47
CA LYS A 10 -2.86 5.24 -1.09
C LYS A 10 -3.81 6.34 -1.55
N PRO A 11 -3.72 7.55 -0.98
CA PRO A 11 -4.63 8.64 -1.31
C PRO A 11 -4.69 9.03 -2.79
N ASP A 12 -3.60 8.91 -3.52
CA ASP A 12 -3.58 9.21 -4.96
C ASP A 12 -4.49 8.26 -5.75
N ALA A 13 -4.45 6.96 -5.43
CA ALA A 13 -5.33 5.99 -6.05
C ALA A 13 -6.79 6.17 -5.59
N ILE A 14 -7.00 6.50 -4.31
CA ILE A 14 -8.35 6.76 -3.78
C ILE A 14 -8.99 7.94 -4.50
N SER A 15 -8.26 9.05 -4.64
CA SER A 15 -8.78 10.26 -5.29
C SER A 15 -9.13 10.05 -6.76
N LYS A 16 -8.40 9.18 -7.44
CA LYS A 16 -8.64 8.82 -8.85
C LYS A 16 -9.64 7.69 -9.04
N ARG A 17 -10.23 7.18 -7.96
CA ARG A 17 -11.21 6.10 -8.02
C ARG A 17 -10.65 4.81 -8.61
N LEU A 18 -9.40 4.49 -8.31
CA LEU A 18 -8.69 3.32 -8.83
C LEU A 18 -8.78 2.08 -7.94
N THR A 19 -9.38 2.20 -6.75
CA THR A 19 -9.44 1.09 -5.77
C THR A 19 -10.00 -0.19 -6.37
N GLY A 20 -11.12 -0.10 -7.08
CA GLY A 20 -11.78 -1.27 -7.66
C GLY A 20 -10.92 -2.00 -8.68
N ILE A 21 -10.26 -1.28 -9.58
CA ILE A 21 -9.41 -1.92 -10.59
C ILE A 21 -8.14 -2.52 -9.98
N ILE A 22 -7.61 -1.90 -8.92
CA ILE A 22 -6.45 -2.44 -8.22
C ILE A 22 -6.81 -3.75 -7.54
N ILE A 23 -7.95 -3.80 -6.83
CA ILE A 23 -8.44 -5.03 -6.19
C ILE A 23 -8.69 -6.11 -7.24
N ASP A 24 -9.31 -5.75 -8.37
CA ASP A 24 -9.58 -6.68 -9.46
C ASP A 24 -8.29 -7.36 -9.95
N ARG A 25 -7.25 -6.58 -10.19
CA ARG A 25 -5.97 -7.11 -10.65
C ARG A 25 -5.30 -8.00 -9.62
N ILE A 26 -5.40 -7.65 -8.33
CA ILE A 26 -4.84 -8.48 -7.25
C ILE A 26 -5.59 -9.81 -7.18
N GLU A 27 -6.92 -9.80 -7.30
CA GLU A 27 -7.71 -11.03 -7.25
C GLU A 27 -7.36 -12.01 -8.37
N HIS A 28 -6.99 -11.49 -9.55
CA HIS A 28 -6.57 -12.34 -10.66
C HIS A 28 -5.24 -13.07 -10.44
N LEU A 29 -4.52 -12.73 -9.36
CA LEU A 29 -3.34 -13.49 -8.95
C LEU A 29 -3.67 -14.79 -8.20
N GLY A 30 -4.95 -15.01 -7.87
CA GLY A 30 -5.38 -16.20 -7.15
C GLY A 30 -5.09 -16.16 -5.66
N LEU A 31 -4.96 -14.97 -5.10
CA LEU A 31 -4.73 -14.78 -3.65
C LEU A 31 -6.06 -14.54 -2.95
N ASP A 32 -6.14 -14.95 -1.68
CA ASP A 32 -7.32 -14.78 -0.85
C ASP A 32 -7.24 -13.52 0.00
N MET A 33 -8.30 -12.71 -0.02
CA MET A 33 -8.42 -11.57 0.88
C MET A 33 -8.82 -12.09 2.25
N LYS A 34 -7.99 -11.83 3.27
CA LYS A 34 -8.21 -12.31 4.64
C LYS A 34 -8.64 -11.21 5.60
N ALA A 35 -8.42 -9.96 5.25
CA ALA A 35 -8.88 -8.80 6.03
C ALA A 35 -9.01 -7.59 5.13
N ALA A 36 -9.93 -6.69 5.47
CA ALA A 36 -10.15 -5.44 4.76
C ALA A 36 -10.76 -4.42 5.71
N LYS A 37 -10.26 -3.20 5.70
CA LYS A 37 -10.88 -2.12 6.46
C LYS A 37 -10.48 -0.75 5.93
N VAL A 38 -11.31 0.24 6.24
CA VAL A 38 -11.02 1.65 6.05
C VAL A 38 -10.39 2.16 7.34
N VAL A 39 -9.22 2.80 7.23
CA VAL A 39 -8.45 3.27 8.38
C VAL A 39 -8.19 4.76 8.23
N ILE A 40 -8.33 5.51 9.32
CA ILE A 40 -7.88 6.91 9.35
C ILE A 40 -6.37 6.90 9.56
N MET A 41 -5.64 7.48 8.60
CA MET A 41 -4.19 7.60 8.71
C MET A 41 -3.85 8.74 9.67
N THR A 42 -3.40 8.39 10.85
CA THR A 42 -2.88 9.36 11.81
C THR A 42 -1.38 9.58 11.58
N GLU A 43 -0.85 10.67 12.10
CA GLU A 43 0.60 10.89 12.06
C GLU A 43 1.36 9.78 12.79
N GLU A 44 0.83 9.35 13.95
CA GLU A 44 1.43 8.25 14.72
C GLU A 44 1.50 6.95 13.93
N LEU A 45 0.41 6.57 13.26
CA LEU A 45 0.37 5.36 12.44
C LEU A 45 1.36 5.46 11.27
N ALA A 46 1.43 6.61 10.62
CA ALA A 46 2.36 6.83 9.52
C ALA A 46 3.82 6.70 9.99
N ARG A 47 4.16 7.25 11.13
CA ARG A 47 5.51 7.11 11.69
C ARG A 47 5.85 5.67 12.00
N LYS A 48 4.92 4.92 12.59
CA LYS A 48 5.11 3.49 12.90
C LYS A 48 5.22 2.64 11.64
N HIS A 49 4.52 3.01 10.58
CA HIS A 49 4.57 2.30 9.31
C HIS A 49 5.92 2.51 8.60
N TYR A 50 6.54 3.68 8.77
CA TYR A 50 7.81 4.04 8.15
C TYR A 50 8.90 4.28 9.21
N PRO A 51 9.23 3.29 10.07
CA PRO A 51 10.19 3.51 11.15
C PRO A 51 11.60 3.86 10.65
N HIS A 52 11.96 3.38 9.47
CA HIS A 52 13.26 3.65 8.85
C HIS A 52 13.40 5.10 8.35
N LEU A 53 12.31 5.85 8.29
CA LEU A 53 12.35 7.26 7.86
C LEU A 53 12.49 8.23 9.04
N GLU A 54 12.48 7.73 10.28
CA GLU A 54 12.63 8.60 11.45
C GLU A 54 13.95 9.38 11.38
N GLY A 55 13.86 10.69 11.59
CA GLY A 55 15.01 11.58 11.47
C GLY A 55 15.34 12.03 10.04
N LYS A 56 14.67 11.50 9.02
CA LYS A 56 14.91 11.92 7.64
C LYS A 56 14.18 13.22 7.35
N PRO A 57 14.79 14.13 6.56
CA PRO A 57 14.19 15.44 6.28
C PRO A 57 12.87 15.37 5.50
N PHE A 58 12.62 14.29 4.77
CA PHE A 58 11.41 14.13 3.96
C PHE A 58 10.29 13.36 4.69
N LEU A 59 10.49 12.98 5.96
CA LEU A 59 9.48 12.21 6.70
C LEU A 59 8.13 12.93 6.75
N GLN A 60 8.13 14.24 7.03
CA GLN A 60 6.88 14.99 7.13
C GLN A 60 6.12 14.99 5.79
N ASP A 61 6.83 15.08 4.68
CA ASP A 61 6.19 15.02 3.36
C ASP A 61 5.52 13.66 3.11
N VAL A 62 6.18 12.57 3.52
CA VAL A 62 5.61 11.24 3.42
C VAL A 62 4.35 11.12 4.29
N ILE A 63 4.39 11.62 5.52
CA ILE A 63 3.25 11.63 6.42
C ILE A 63 2.09 12.41 5.80
N ASN A 64 2.35 13.60 5.31
CA ASN A 64 1.33 14.45 4.69
C ASN A 64 0.72 13.79 3.46
N PHE A 65 1.55 13.16 2.62
CA PHE A 65 1.09 12.40 1.47
C PHE A 65 0.13 11.27 1.90
N MET A 66 0.55 10.46 2.85
CA MET A 66 -0.23 9.31 3.32
C MET A 66 -1.52 9.72 4.02
N ARG A 67 -1.57 10.91 4.60
CA ARG A 67 -2.79 11.47 5.18
C ARG A 67 -3.72 12.11 4.15
N GLY A 68 -3.33 12.13 2.88
CA GLY A 68 -4.18 12.58 1.79
C GLY A 68 -4.12 14.07 1.48
N ASP A 69 -3.18 14.80 2.08
CA ASP A 69 -3.09 16.26 1.93
C ASP A 69 -2.80 16.68 0.48
N TYR A 70 -2.05 15.87 -0.27
CA TYR A 70 -1.71 16.18 -1.66
C TYR A 70 -2.79 15.76 -2.66
N ASN A 71 -3.78 14.99 -2.23
CA ASN A 71 -4.81 14.42 -3.10
C ASN A 71 -6.24 14.76 -2.66
N GLY A 72 -6.39 15.70 -1.73
CA GLY A 72 -7.70 16.16 -1.30
C GLY A 72 -8.52 15.15 -0.51
N ILE A 73 -7.87 14.19 0.13
CA ILE A 73 -8.55 13.19 0.99
C ILE A 73 -8.65 13.77 2.41
N LYS A 74 -9.68 14.58 2.63
CA LYS A 74 -9.82 15.37 3.87
C LYS A 74 -10.09 14.54 5.12
N ASP A 75 -10.68 13.37 4.97
CA ASP A 75 -10.95 12.46 6.10
C ASP A 75 -9.77 11.53 6.40
N HIS A 76 -8.65 11.69 5.70
CA HIS A 76 -7.40 10.96 5.92
C HIS A 76 -7.53 9.44 5.77
N ARG A 77 -8.49 8.95 4.98
CA ARG A 77 -8.70 7.51 4.87
C ARG A 77 -7.68 6.81 3.98
N ILE A 78 -7.33 5.62 4.39
CA ILE A 78 -6.53 4.64 3.65
C ILE A 78 -7.34 3.34 3.64
N TYR A 79 -7.25 2.56 2.58
CA TYR A 79 -7.86 1.24 2.53
C TYR A 79 -6.77 0.19 2.75
N ALA A 80 -6.96 -0.65 3.77
CA ALA A 80 -5.97 -1.65 4.17
C ALA A 80 -6.52 -3.06 3.96
N PHE A 81 -5.67 -3.95 3.43
CA PHE A 81 -6.02 -5.34 3.17
C PHE A 81 -4.91 -6.28 3.58
N VAL A 82 -5.30 -7.50 3.98
CA VAL A 82 -4.36 -8.62 4.09
C VAL A 82 -4.75 -9.64 3.04
N TYR A 83 -3.80 -10.00 2.19
CA TYR A 83 -3.94 -11.08 1.22
C TYR A 83 -3.03 -12.24 1.59
N GLU A 84 -3.49 -13.45 1.28
CA GLU A 84 -2.78 -14.68 1.59
C GLU A 84 -2.78 -15.62 0.39
N GLY A 85 -1.67 -16.29 0.17
CA GLY A 85 -1.57 -17.32 -0.85
C GLY A 85 -0.14 -17.69 -1.15
N GLU A 86 0.03 -18.55 -2.13
CA GLU A 86 1.34 -19.02 -2.55
C GLU A 86 2.14 -17.86 -3.15
N ASP A 87 3.33 -17.63 -2.62
CA ASP A 87 4.25 -16.57 -3.07
C ASP A 87 3.60 -15.19 -3.17
N ALA A 88 2.71 -14.86 -2.23
CA ALA A 88 1.90 -13.65 -2.26
C ALA A 88 2.75 -12.37 -2.37
N ILE A 89 3.86 -12.29 -1.63
CA ILE A 89 4.70 -11.10 -1.62
C ILE A 89 5.29 -10.83 -3.00
N SER A 90 5.92 -11.83 -3.62
CA SER A 90 6.53 -11.66 -4.94
C SER A 90 5.50 -11.42 -6.05
N LYS A 91 4.39 -12.13 -6.00
CA LYS A 91 3.31 -11.96 -6.99
C LYS A 91 2.76 -10.54 -6.99
N ILE A 92 2.49 -10.01 -5.81
CA ILE A 92 1.96 -8.64 -5.70
C ILE A 92 3.01 -7.61 -6.12
N ARG A 93 4.25 -7.76 -5.68
CA ARG A 93 5.30 -6.82 -6.05
C ARG A 93 5.54 -6.79 -7.57
N THR A 94 5.46 -7.94 -8.22
CA THR A 94 5.54 -8.01 -9.69
C THR A 94 4.37 -7.30 -10.34
N LEU A 95 3.16 -7.48 -9.82
CA LEU A 95 1.96 -6.80 -10.34
C LEU A 95 2.05 -5.27 -10.17
N LEU A 96 2.56 -4.80 -9.04
CA LEU A 96 2.69 -3.37 -8.77
C LEU A 96 3.76 -2.70 -9.62
N GLY A 97 4.87 -3.38 -9.88
CA GLY A 97 6.06 -2.80 -10.49
C GLY A 97 6.95 -2.09 -9.46
N PRO A 98 8.09 -1.54 -9.91
CA PRO A 98 9.03 -0.87 -9.02
C PRO A 98 8.44 0.39 -8.37
N THR A 99 9.05 0.83 -7.27
CA THR A 99 8.59 1.96 -6.48
C THR A 99 8.43 3.24 -7.29
N LYS A 100 9.37 3.51 -8.19
CA LYS A 100 9.31 4.69 -9.08
C LYS A 100 8.44 4.38 -10.29
N PRO A 101 7.31 5.08 -10.47
CA PRO A 101 6.40 4.82 -11.59
C PRO A 101 7.07 4.94 -12.97
N GLU A 102 8.01 5.85 -13.14
CA GLU A 102 8.71 6.04 -14.42
C GLU A 102 9.58 4.85 -14.82
N ASN A 103 9.92 3.98 -13.85
CA ASN A 103 10.69 2.76 -14.11
C ASN A 103 9.79 1.53 -14.26
N ALA A 104 8.47 1.70 -14.13
CA ALA A 104 7.52 0.59 -14.15
C ALA A 104 7.00 0.34 -15.57
N ALA A 105 6.89 -0.94 -15.93
CA ALA A 105 6.32 -1.33 -17.23
C ALA A 105 4.83 -0.95 -17.30
N PRO A 106 4.30 -0.64 -18.50
CA PRO A 106 2.91 -0.20 -18.67
C PRO A 106 1.84 -1.18 -18.22
N ASP A 107 2.17 -2.47 -18.12
CA ASP A 107 1.27 -3.52 -17.66
C ASP A 107 1.23 -3.67 -16.14
N THR A 108 2.06 -2.93 -15.40
CA THR A 108 2.03 -2.92 -13.96
C THR A 108 1.08 -1.82 -13.46
N ILE A 109 0.63 -1.92 -12.21
CA ILE A 109 -0.25 -0.91 -11.61
C ILE A 109 0.44 0.45 -11.60
N ARG A 110 1.70 0.51 -11.16
CA ARG A 110 2.43 1.77 -11.08
C ARG A 110 2.78 2.35 -12.45
N GLY A 111 3.06 1.49 -13.43
CA GLY A 111 3.29 1.93 -14.79
C GLY A 111 2.03 2.46 -15.48
N ALA A 112 0.89 1.84 -15.19
CA ALA A 112 -0.40 2.25 -15.78
C ALA A 112 -0.98 3.51 -15.13
N PHE A 113 -0.86 3.65 -13.80
CA PHE A 113 -1.62 4.64 -13.03
C PHE A 113 -0.76 5.57 -12.17
N GLY A 114 0.52 5.25 -11.99
CA GLY A 114 1.41 6.06 -11.18
C GLY A 114 2.12 7.12 -12.00
N TYR A 115 2.68 8.10 -11.30
CA TYR A 115 3.53 9.12 -11.90
C TYR A 115 4.38 9.77 -10.82
N THR A 116 5.42 10.49 -11.21
CA THR A 116 6.27 11.25 -10.31
C THR A 116 6.16 12.73 -10.66
N LYS A 117 5.98 13.56 -9.64
CA LYS A 117 5.97 15.02 -9.79
C LYS A 117 6.98 15.60 -8.81
N GLY A 118 8.06 16.16 -9.33
CA GLY A 118 9.19 16.59 -8.50
C GLY A 118 9.81 15.38 -7.80
N ASP A 119 9.91 15.44 -6.47
CA ASP A 119 10.42 14.34 -5.65
C ASP A 119 9.31 13.45 -5.10
N THR A 120 8.05 13.73 -5.44
CA THR A 120 6.90 12.98 -4.91
C THR A 120 6.47 11.90 -5.88
N MET A 121 6.45 10.66 -5.39
CA MET A 121 5.98 9.50 -6.15
C MET A 121 4.52 9.22 -5.83
N PHE A 122 3.66 9.32 -6.86
CA PHE A 122 2.25 8.94 -6.79
C PHE A 122 2.15 7.51 -7.33
N ASN A 123 2.48 6.54 -6.48
CA ASN A 123 2.64 5.14 -6.91
C ASN A 123 1.51 4.20 -6.47
N CYS A 124 0.38 4.74 -6.07
CA CYS A 124 -0.93 4.09 -5.91
C CYS A 124 -1.07 3.15 -4.72
N VAL A 125 -0.13 2.24 -4.51
CA VAL A 125 -0.30 1.13 -3.58
C VAL A 125 0.99 0.88 -2.81
N HIS A 126 0.85 0.59 -1.52
CA HIS A 126 1.91 0.00 -0.73
C HIS A 126 1.70 -1.52 -0.68
N ALA A 127 2.77 -2.28 -0.78
CA ALA A 127 2.78 -3.71 -0.52
C ALA A 127 4.02 -4.07 0.28
N SER A 128 3.89 -5.04 1.19
CA SER A 128 5.01 -5.48 2.01
C SER A 128 6.19 -5.95 1.15
N GLY A 129 7.41 -5.56 1.55
CA GLY A 129 8.62 -5.82 0.78
C GLY A 129 9.27 -7.17 1.03
N SER A 130 8.97 -7.77 2.19
CA SER A 130 9.54 -9.03 2.63
C SER A 130 8.59 -9.70 3.60
N LYS A 131 8.88 -10.95 3.97
CA LYS A 131 8.10 -11.68 4.97
C LYS A 131 8.17 -10.99 6.33
N GLU A 132 9.34 -10.52 6.72
CA GLU A 132 9.55 -9.81 7.98
C GLU A 132 8.78 -8.49 8.01
N ASP A 133 8.83 -7.74 6.92
CA ASP A 133 8.04 -6.50 6.79
C ASP A 133 6.54 -6.79 6.86
N ALA A 134 6.09 -7.84 6.19
CA ALA A 134 4.68 -8.23 6.19
C ALA A 134 4.19 -8.55 7.60
N GLU A 135 4.95 -9.33 8.37
CA GLU A 135 4.59 -9.67 9.75
C GLU A 135 4.47 -8.42 10.63
N ARG A 136 5.46 -7.53 10.56
CA ARG A 136 5.47 -6.28 11.31
C ARG A 136 4.33 -5.36 10.90
N GLU A 137 4.15 -5.18 9.61
CA GLU A 137 3.12 -4.28 9.07
C GLU A 137 1.71 -4.78 9.36
N ILE A 138 1.44 -6.06 9.17
CA ILE A 138 0.13 -6.63 9.46
C ILE A 138 -0.21 -6.45 10.94
N ALA A 139 0.75 -6.72 11.84
CA ALA A 139 0.53 -6.53 13.28
C ALA A 139 0.28 -5.07 13.65
N LEU A 140 0.84 -4.13 12.91
CA LEU A 140 0.61 -2.70 13.12
C LEU A 140 -0.78 -2.26 12.67
N TRP A 141 -1.25 -2.77 11.52
CA TRP A 141 -2.49 -2.32 10.89
C TRP A 141 -3.73 -3.09 11.31
N PHE A 142 -3.58 -4.35 11.73
CA PHE A 142 -4.70 -5.25 12.04
C PHE A 142 -4.50 -5.95 13.38
N LYS A 143 -5.60 -6.09 14.12
CA LYS A 143 -5.65 -6.97 15.28
C LYS A 143 -5.83 -8.42 14.79
N PRO A 144 -5.34 -9.44 15.53
CA PRO A 144 -5.50 -10.83 15.10
C PRO A 144 -6.94 -11.23 14.80
N GLU A 145 -7.90 -10.75 15.59
CA GLU A 145 -9.32 -11.05 15.41
C GLU A 145 -9.95 -10.40 14.17
N GLU A 146 -9.27 -9.44 13.56
CA GLU A 146 -9.71 -8.81 12.32
C GLU A 146 -9.31 -9.60 11.06
N ILE A 147 -8.52 -10.65 11.22
CA ILE A 147 -7.99 -11.45 10.11
C ILE A 147 -8.59 -12.85 10.17
N ILE A 148 -9.19 -13.29 9.08
CA ILE A 148 -9.74 -14.63 8.97
C ILE A 148 -8.58 -15.66 8.89
N ALA A 149 -8.69 -16.72 9.69
CA ALA A 149 -7.65 -17.75 9.74
C ALA A 149 -7.55 -18.56 8.43
#